data_0f86a21016ed6ce48c9ec562b46998ce
#
_entry.id   0f86a21016ed6ce48c9ec562b46998ce
#
_cell.length_a   1.000
_cell.length_b   1.000
_cell.length_c   1.000
_cell.angle_alpha   90.00
_cell.angle_beta   90.00
_cell.angle_gamma   90.00
#
_symmetry.space_group_name_H-M   'P 1'
#
loop_
_entity.id
_entity.type
_entity.pdbx_description
1 polymer ?
#
loop_
_entity_poly.entity_id
_entity_poly.type
_entity_poly.pdbx_seq_one_letter_code
_entity_poly.pdbx_strand_id
1 'polypeptide(L)'
;MGSTFTNNSPRIINPGNPNTVLSPIDVKGLSEEVRKIKVTVDIQHTWTEDLRISLLNPAGLRVVLANRRGGSSDDFQKVTFDQDAPILIRNAIPPFRGTYRPEGDLRDFNGRSPNGTWQLEVRDLAFRDGGQLKSWTIDLETGSIPSQYNIDIRILGGLTGSQQDAFAIAANRWSSIITGDVPEANVRGEIVDDIRIDAKGDTIDGVGGILGQAGPTWIRSGSYFPATGVMTFDRDDLKKLEDDGLLLSVILHEMAHVIGFGTIWSYKGLLQGAGSIDPTFSGPQAMKEFGTLLGAGTPTAVPLENGGGPGTRDSHWREGVFGNELMTGFINQGVNPISRLTIASLADLGYQVNLNVADPYTLPSSIMLAMMGVGVEAADHGGYGTILPTDIGILD
;
A
#
# COMPACT_ATOMS: atom_id res chain seq x y z
N MET A 1 -0.59 25.51 8.74
CA MET A 1 0.25 26.35 9.66
C MET A 1 1.41 25.52 10.14
N GLY A 2 2.62 26.07 10.26
CA GLY A 2 3.81 25.29 10.70
C GLY A 2 4.06 25.49 12.20
N SER A 3 4.36 24.40 12.91
CA SER A 3 4.67 24.41 14.35
C SER A 3 5.88 23.53 14.63
N THR A 4 6.82 24.03 15.43
CA THR A 4 8.08 23.35 15.75
C THR A 4 8.10 22.98 17.23
N PHE A 5 8.44 21.71 17.51
CA PHE A 5 8.60 21.20 18.87
C PHE A 5 9.96 20.56 19.02
N THR A 6 10.66 20.84 20.12
CA THR A 6 12.03 20.38 20.33
C THR A 6 12.19 19.71 21.69
N ASN A 7 12.89 18.60 21.73
CA ASN A 7 13.38 17.99 22.96
C ASN A 7 14.92 18.14 23.01
N ASN A 8 15.38 18.95 23.98
CA ASN A 8 16.81 19.19 24.24
C ASN A 8 17.32 18.40 25.46
N SER A 9 16.54 17.42 25.95
CA SER A 9 16.97 16.56 27.07
C SER A 9 17.83 15.41 26.54
N PRO A 10 19.15 15.43 26.79
CA PRO A 10 20.04 14.41 26.25
C PRO A 10 19.70 13.02 26.77
N ARG A 11 19.89 11.99 25.94
CA ARG A 11 19.72 10.59 26.27
C ARG A 11 20.99 9.82 25.91
N ILE A 12 21.52 9.06 26.85
CA ILE A 12 22.72 8.26 26.64
C ILE A 12 22.36 7.02 25.82
N ILE A 13 23.10 6.75 24.76
CA ILE A 13 23.15 5.49 24.05
C ILE A 13 24.28 4.70 24.68
N ASN A 14 23.94 3.70 25.50
CA ASN A 14 24.92 3.00 26.32
C ASN A 14 25.87 2.17 25.44
N PRO A 15 27.19 2.27 25.65
CA PRO A 15 28.12 1.34 25.01
C PRO A 15 27.94 -0.07 25.60
N GLY A 16 28.21 -1.08 24.82
CA GLY A 16 28.19 -2.46 25.28
C GLY A 16 27.14 -3.31 24.59
N ASN A 17 26.02 -3.59 25.22
CA ASN A 17 24.96 -4.40 24.62
C ASN A 17 24.01 -3.55 23.77
N PRO A 18 23.41 -4.12 22.72
CA PRO A 18 22.35 -3.46 21.98
C PRO A 18 21.27 -2.88 22.89
N ASN A 19 20.87 -1.64 22.64
CA ASN A 19 19.91 -0.94 23.47
C ASN A 19 19.00 -0.02 22.67
N THR A 20 17.93 0.47 23.31
CA THR A 20 16.95 1.35 22.69
C THR A 20 16.75 2.58 23.56
N VAL A 21 16.86 3.74 22.95
CA VAL A 21 16.57 5.04 23.54
C VAL A 21 15.24 5.55 22.96
N LEU A 22 14.31 5.92 23.83
CA LEU A 22 13.08 6.61 23.49
C LEU A 22 13.11 8.03 24.02
N SER A 23 12.87 9.00 23.17
CA SER A 23 12.83 10.42 23.52
C SER A 23 11.50 11.04 23.11
N PRO A 24 10.64 11.45 24.07
CA PRO A 24 9.29 11.96 23.75
C PRO A 24 9.30 13.45 23.45
N ILE A 25 8.34 13.89 22.61
CA ILE A 25 7.87 15.26 22.46
C ILE A 25 6.36 15.26 22.59
N ASP A 26 5.81 16.02 23.55
CA ASP A 26 4.37 16.20 23.70
C ASP A 26 3.90 17.37 22.86
N VAL A 27 3.09 17.07 21.85
CA VAL A 27 2.45 18.05 20.97
C VAL A 27 1.02 18.31 21.47
N LYS A 28 0.64 19.57 21.59
CA LYS A 28 -0.70 19.98 22.05
C LYS A 28 -1.14 21.27 21.36
N GLY A 29 -2.46 21.45 21.24
CA GLY A 29 -3.06 22.69 20.81
C GLY A 29 -3.09 22.93 19.30
N LEU A 30 -2.82 21.91 18.49
CA LEU A 30 -2.99 21.96 17.05
C LEU A 30 -4.40 21.46 16.71
N SER A 31 -5.14 22.21 15.90
CA SER A 31 -6.55 21.96 15.59
C SER A 31 -6.79 21.25 14.26
N GLU A 32 -5.76 21.11 13.45
CA GLU A 32 -5.83 20.54 12.10
C GLU A 32 -4.92 19.33 11.99
N GLU A 33 -5.14 18.53 10.96
CA GLU A 33 -4.37 17.31 10.70
C GLU A 33 -2.96 17.58 10.18
N VAL A 34 -2.09 16.58 10.33
CA VAL A 34 -0.73 16.62 9.79
C VAL A 34 -0.78 16.63 8.27
N ARG A 35 -0.11 17.61 7.65
CA ARG A 35 0.11 17.67 6.19
C ARG A 35 1.54 17.34 5.79
N LYS A 36 2.50 17.72 6.62
CA LYS A 36 3.91 17.48 6.37
C LYS A 36 4.66 17.40 7.69
N ILE A 37 5.64 16.52 7.73
CA ILE A 37 6.56 16.37 8.85
C ILE A 37 8.00 16.50 8.37
N LYS A 38 8.81 17.20 9.17
CA LYS A 38 10.27 17.13 9.12
C LYS A 38 10.78 16.74 10.50
N VAL A 39 11.83 15.95 10.53
CA VAL A 39 12.47 15.53 11.79
C VAL A 39 13.94 15.87 11.73
N THR A 40 14.40 16.67 12.68
CA THR A 40 15.84 16.97 12.81
C THR A 40 16.39 16.25 14.02
N VAL A 41 17.51 15.54 13.86
CA VAL A 41 18.17 14.79 14.93
C VAL A 41 19.62 15.28 15.07
N ASP A 42 20.08 15.37 16.32
CA ASP A 42 21.48 15.61 16.68
C ASP A 42 21.94 14.46 17.58
N ILE A 43 22.65 13.50 16.97
CA ILE A 43 23.11 12.27 17.63
C ILE A 43 24.63 12.21 17.52
N GLN A 44 25.30 12.07 18.65
CA GLN A 44 26.70 11.72 18.72
C GLN A 44 26.83 10.21 18.88
N HIS A 45 27.60 9.57 18.00
CA HIS A 45 27.86 8.13 18.04
C HIS A 45 29.10 7.82 17.23
N THR A 46 29.94 6.90 17.69
CA THR A 46 31.24 6.59 17.06
C THR A 46 31.12 5.59 15.89
N TRP A 47 29.93 5.05 15.61
CA TRP A 47 29.69 4.13 14.50
C TRP A 47 28.23 4.22 14.04
N THR A 48 27.97 5.04 13.03
CA THR A 48 26.58 5.36 12.64
C THR A 48 25.81 4.18 12.05
N GLU A 49 26.51 3.16 11.50
CA GLU A 49 25.86 1.95 10.98
C GLU A 49 25.27 1.05 12.08
N ASP A 50 25.61 1.27 13.33
CA ASP A 50 25.01 0.53 14.44
C ASP A 50 23.59 1.02 14.75
N LEU A 51 23.22 2.21 14.26
CA LEU A 51 21.98 2.86 14.62
C LEU A 51 20.83 2.59 13.64
N ARG A 52 19.65 2.31 14.20
CA ARG A 52 18.36 2.44 13.56
C ARG A 52 17.58 3.58 14.21
N ILE A 53 17.19 4.57 13.42
CA ILE A 53 16.47 5.75 13.87
C ILE A 53 15.05 5.70 13.31
N SER A 54 14.03 5.83 14.18
CA SER A 54 12.63 5.79 13.77
C SER A 54 11.82 6.88 14.48
N LEU A 55 10.79 7.38 13.83
CA LEU A 55 9.78 8.25 14.42
C LEU A 55 8.50 7.44 14.68
N LEU A 56 7.92 7.60 15.87
CA LEU A 56 6.61 7.03 16.23
C LEU A 56 5.64 8.18 16.50
N ASN A 57 4.43 8.07 15.94
CA ASN A 57 3.36 9.00 16.25
C ASN A 57 2.63 8.62 17.56
N PRO A 58 1.71 9.46 18.07
CA PRO A 58 0.95 9.17 19.28
C PRO A 58 0.09 7.89 19.23
N ALA A 59 -0.27 7.42 18.03
CA ALA A 59 -1.01 6.17 17.83
C ALA A 59 -0.10 4.92 17.72
N GLY A 60 1.24 5.10 17.80
CA GLY A 60 2.21 4.01 17.72
C GLY A 60 2.66 3.65 16.30
N LEU A 61 2.16 4.33 15.26
CA LEU A 61 2.67 4.14 13.90
C LEU A 61 4.14 4.53 13.84
N ARG A 62 4.97 3.67 13.22
CA ARG A 62 6.42 3.84 13.13
C ARG A 62 6.86 4.06 11.70
N VAL A 63 7.69 5.08 11.49
CA VAL A 63 8.41 5.31 10.23
C VAL A 63 9.91 5.29 10.47
N VAL A 64 10.64 4.51 9.68
CA VAL A 64 12.11 4.40 9.76
C VAL A 64 12.74 5.59 9.05
N LEU A 65 13.54 6.36 9.76
CA LEU A 65 14.27 7.51 9.21
C LEU A 65 15.60 7.09 8.60
N ALA A 66 16.39 6.29 9.33
CA ALA A 66 17.64 5.70 8.86
C ALA A 66 17.82 4.31 9.49
N ASN A 67 18.28 3.34 8.72
CA ASN A 67 18.50 1.98 9.18
C ASN A 67 19.90 1.51 8.80
N ARG A 68 20.81 1.58 9.77
CA ARG A 68 22.19 1.11 9.62
C ARG A 68 22.91 1.78 8.43
N ARG A 69 23.17 3.09 8.55
CA ARG A 69 23.81 3.87 7.48
C ARG A 69 25.08 4.53 7.96
N GLY A 70 26.06 4.64 7.07
CA GLY A 70 27.28 5.44 7.25
C GLY A 70 28.54 4.66 7.61
N GLY A 71 28.48 3.34 7.77
CA GLY A 71 29.63 2.52 8.14
C GLY A 71 30.25 2.98 9.46
N SER A 72 31.58 3.02 9.51
CA SER A 72 32.38 3.47 10.67
C SER A 72 32.48 4.99 10.84
N SER A 73 31.61 5.75 10.20
CA SER A 73 31.56 7.20 10.37
C SER A 73 30.86 7.60 11.65
N ASP A 74 31.21 8.81 12.13
CA ASP A 74 30.67 9.38 13.35
C ASP A 74 29.47 10.27 13.06
N ASP A 75 28.54 10.32 13.99
CA ASP A 75 27.50 11.32 14.21
C ASP A 75 26.45 11.55 13.10
N PHE A 76 25.25 11.87 13.55
CA PHE A 76 24.20 12.57 12.78
C PHE A 76 24.15 14.03 13.27
N GLN A 77 24.83 14.93 12.58
CA GLN A 77 25.03 16.31 13.06
C GLN A 77 23.92 17.23 12.53
N LYS A 78 22.86 17.42 13.33
CA LYS A 78 21.67 18.19 12.95
C LYS A 78 21.10 17.78 11.60
N VAL A 79 20.96 16.46 11.41
CA VAL A 79 20.41 15.88 10.19
C VAL A 79 18.91 16.07 10.17
N THR A 80 18.39 16.64 9.10
CA THR A 80 16.93 16.79 8.89
C THR A 80 16.44 15.72 7.92
N PHE A 81 15.42 14.99 8.32
CA PHE A 81 14.66 14.09 7.46
C PHE A 81 13.44 14.83 6.92
N ASP A 82 13.37 14.97 5.60
CA ASP A 82 12.27 15.59 4.85
C ASP A 82 11.92 14.68 3.67
N GLN A 83 10.65 14.33 3.54
CA GLN A 83 10.21 13.45 2.46
C GLN A 83 10.50 13.99 1.06
N ASP A 84 10.55 15.33 0.92
CA ASP A 84 10.80 16.00 -0.36
C ASP A 84 12.29 16.21 -0.65
N ALA A 85 13.18 15.76 0.23
CA ALA A 85 14.62 15.89 0.00
C ALA A 85 15.07 15.07 -1.23
N PRO A 86 15.96 15.61 -2.08
CA PRO A 86 16.37 14.94 -3.31
C PRO A 86 17.25 13.71 -3.07
N ILE A 87 17.97 13.68 -1.94
CA ILE A 87 18.92 12.61 -1.61
C ILE A 87 18.31 11.71 -0.54
N LEU A 88 18.14 10.43 -0.87
CA LEU A 88 17.75 9.41 0.07
C LEU A 88 18.92 9.10 1.02
N ILE A 89 18.67 9.01 2.33
CA ILE A 89 19.72 8.80 3.35
C ILE A 89 20.61 7.56 3.05
N ARG A 90 20.05 6.49 2.50
CA ARG A 90 20.81 5.29 2.13
C ARG A 90 21.83 5.53 1.02
N ASN A 91 21.67 6.61 0.22
CA ASN A 91 22.58 6.99 -0.87
C ASN A 91 23.50 8.16 -0.45
N ALA A 92 23.35 8.66 0.77
CA ALA A 92 24.16 9.76 1.28
C ALA A 92 25.57 9.27 1.69
N ILE A 93 26.54 10.14 1.52
CA ILE A 93 27.92 9.88 1.94
C ILE A 93 28.15 10.56 3.29
N PRO A 94 28.58 9.83 4.33
CA PRO A 94 28.90 10.44 5.63
C PRO A 94 30.15 11.35 5.55
N PRO A 95 30.36 12.27 6.50
CA PRO A 95 29.55 12.47 7.73
C PRO A 95 28.19 13.10 7.42
N PHE A 96 27.15 12.59 8.11
CA PHE A 96 25.77 13.04 7.84
C PHE A 96 25.52 14.44 8.39
N ARG A 97 25.21 15.36 7.48
CA ARG A 97 24.86 16.75 7.74
C ARG A 97 23.89 17.24 6.67
N GLY A 98 22.91 18.06 7.05
CA GLY A 98 21.92 18.61 6.11
C GLY A 98 20.64 17.80 6.01
N THR A 99 19.99 17.85 4.84
CA THR A 99 18.63 17.31 4.67
C THR A 99 18.62 16.11 3.74
N TYR A 100 17.96 15.04 4.18
CA TYR A 100 17.86 13.78 3.44
C TYR A 100 16.42 13.27 3.46
N ARG A 101 16.05 12.53 2.42
CA ARG A 101 14.82 11.75 2.41
C ARG A 101 15.01 10.51 3.28
N PRO A 102 14.07 10.20 4.20
CA PRO A 102 14.15 9.01 5.03
C PRO A 102 13.97 7.72 4.23
N GLU A 103 14.21 6.57 4.84
CA GLU A 103 13.99 5.26 4.22
C GLU A 103 12.52 4.84 4.20
N GLY A 104 11.76 5.18 5.24
CA GLY A 104 10.32 5.07 5.27
C GLY A 104 9.65 6.33 4.71
N ASP A 105 8.34 6.34 4.64
CA ASP A 105 7.56 7.46 4.12
C ASP A 105 6.95 8.28 5.26
N LEU A 106 7.38 9.53 5.45
CA LEU A 106 6.82 10.44 6.46
C LEU A 106 5.37 10.85 6.15
N ARG A 107 4.94 10.66 4.89
CA ARG A 107 3.54 10.94 4.50
C ARG A 107 2.54 9.96 5.11
N ASP A 108 3.01 8.81 5.65
CA ASP A 108 2.16 7.87 6.40
C ASP A 108 1.51 8.51 7.63
N PHE A 109 2.04 9.64 8.09
CA PHE A 109 1.46 10.43 9.18
C PHE A 109 0.45 11.48 8.73
N ASN A 110 0.31 11.75 7.43
CA ASN A 110 -0.64 12.73 6.91
C ASN A 110 -2.08 12.31 7.22
N GLY A 111 -2.96 13.30 7.41
CA GLY A 111 -4.35 13.06 7.78
C GLY A 111 -4.57 12.63 9.23
N ARG A 112 -3.51 12.49 10.03
CA ARG A 112 -3.62 12.05 11.42
C ARG A 112 -3.56 13.22 12.39
N SER A 113 -4.15 13.04 13.59
CA SER A 113 -4.04 14.04 14.64
C SER A 113 -2.56 14.30 14.99
N PRO A 114 -2.12 15.56 15.00
CA PRO A 114 -0.76 15.91 15.42
C PRO A 114 -0.57 15.85 16.94
N ASN A 115 -1.67 15.87 17.72
CA ASN A 115 -1.62 15.99 19.17
C ASN A 115 -1.33 14.66 19.86
N GLY A 116 -0.55 14.72 20.90
CA GLY A 116 -0.14 13.58 21.72
C GLY A 116 1.38 13.45 21.81
N THR A 117 1.85 12.32 22.31
CA THR A 117 3.27 12.06 22.52
C THR A 117 3.90 11.43 21.28
N TRP A 118 4.71 12.20 20.57
CA TRP A 118 5.60 11.69 19.52
C TRP A 118 6.88 11.16 20.17
N GLN A 119 7.47 10.10 19.61
CA GLN A 119 8.69 9.51 20.13
C GLN A 119 9.73 9.34 19.03
N LEU A 120 10.95 9.82 19.29
CA LEU A 120 12.11 9.41 18.53
C LEU A 120 12.67 8.13 19.17
N GLU A 121 12.72 7.06 18.40
CA GLU A 121 13.38 5.81 18.79
C GLU A 121 14.77 5.76 18.13
N VAL A 122 15.81 5.63 18.94
CA VAL A 122 17.17 5.35 18.49
C VAL A 122 17.57 3.99 19.05
N ARG A 123 17.74 3.02 18.16
CA ARG A 123 18.20 1.67 18.52
C ARG A 123 19.65 1.52 18.11
N ASP A 124 20.49 1.24 19.09
CA ASP A 124 21.82 0.73 18.86
C ASP A 124 21.72 -0.80 18.73
N LEU A 125 22.16 -1.33 17.61
CA LEU A 125 22.00 -2.74 17.24
C LEU A 125 23.31 -3.54 17.35
N ALA A 126 24.41 -2.91 17.77
CA ALA A 126 25.71 -3.54 17.86
C ALA A 126 26.30 -3.48 19.28
N PHE A 127 27.54 -3.96 19.40
CA PHE A 127 28.26 -4.01 20.66
C PHE A 127 29.44 -3.03 20.60
N ARG A 128 29.82 -2.50 21.76
CA ARG A 128 31.05 -1.71 22.06
C ARG A 128 30.92 -0.22 21.88
N ASP A 129 30.25 0.22 20.81
CA ASP A 129 30.11 1.64 20.54
C ASP A 129 28.95 2.24 21.33
N GLY A 130 28.92 3.54 21.45
CA GLY A 130 27.89 4.25 22.18
C GLY A 130 27.96 5.74 21.88
N GLY A 131 27.08 6.49 22.54
CA GLY A 131 27.00 7.91 22.30
C GLY A 131 25.88 8.60 23.04
N GLN A 132 25.27 9.58 22.40
CA GLN A 132 24.21 10.39 22.98
C GLN A 132 23.28 10.97 21.91
N LEU A 133 22.00 10.78 22.09
CA LEU A 133 21.00 11.66 21.46
C LEU A 133 21.05 13.00 22.20
N LYS A 134 21.54 14.06 21.56
CA LYS A 134 21.68 15.41 22.15
C LYS A 134 20.36 16.15 22.15
N SER A 135 19.69 16.12 21.00
CA SER A 135 18.39 16.76 20.82
C SER A 135 17.70 16.22 19.57
N TRP A 136 16.41 16.45 19.49
CA TRP A 136 15.65 16.27 18.26
C TRP A 136 14.48 17.24 18.17
N THR A 137 14.06 17.53 16.97
CA THR A 137 13.00 18.49 16.67
C THR A 137 12.03 17.83 15.69
N ILE A 138 10.74 18.07 15.89
CA ILE A 138 9.70 17.78 14.93
C ILE A 138 9.09 19.08 14.44
N ASP A 139 9.08 19.30 13.14
CA ASP A 139 8.36 20.37 12.48
C ASP A 139 7.10 19.78 11.85
N LEU A 140 5.95 20.25 12.31
CA LEU A 140 4.64 19.82 11.87
C LEU A 140 3.98 20.94 11.07
N GLU A 141 3.73 20.70 9.79
CA GLU A 141 2.79 21.51 9.03
C GLU A 141 1.41 20.91 9.17
N THR A 142 0.45 21.66 9.67
CA THR A 142 -0.95 21.25 9.80
C THR A 142 -1.85 22.06 8.87
N GLY A 143 -2.96 21.50 8.48
CA GLY A 143 -3.97 22.12 7.62
C GLY A 143 -5.06 21.12 7.29
N SER A 144 -6.18 21.60 6.75
CA SER A 144 -7.12 20.70 6.09
C SER A 144 -6.40 20.07 4.91
N ILE A 145 -6.28 18.75 4.91
CA ILE A 145 -5.90 18.02 3.71
C ILE A 145 -7.13 18.08 2.81
N PRO A 146 -7.00 18.47 1.53
CA PRO A 146 -8.08 18.17 0.59
C PRO A 146 -8.36 16.69 0.75
N SER A 147 -9.60 16.31 0.99
CA SER A 147 -9.99 14.93 1.20
C SER A 147 -9.34 14.09 0.10
N GLN A 148 -8.50 13.16 0.50
CA GLN A 148 -7.83 12.21 -0.39
C GLN A 148 -8.50 10.87 -0.15
N TYR A 149 -8.54 10.04 -1.16
CA TYR A 149 -9.09 8.70 -1.02
C TYR A 149 -8.39 7.91 0.09
N ASN A 150 -9.12 7.62 1.16
CA ASN A 150 -8.64 6.92 2.34
C ASN A 150 -9.20 5.50 2.38
N ILE A 151 -8.35 4.53 2.62
CA ILE A 151 -8.75 3.14 2.83
C ILE A 151 -8.60 2.82 4.31
N ASP A 152 -9.72 2.78 5.03
CA ASP A 152 -9.74 2.41 6.44
C ASP A 152 -9.73 0.87 6.59
N ILE A 153 -8.64 0.33 7.12
CA ILE A 153 -8.48 -1.12 7.33
C ILE A 153 -8.81 -1.48 8.78
N ARG A 154 -9.85 -2.26 8.97
CA ARG A 154 -10.23 -2.81 10.28
C ARG A 154 -9.84 -4.28 10.36
N ILE A 155 -8.82 -4.58 11.17
CA ILE A 155 -8.36 -5.96 11.38
C ILE A 155 -9.27 -6.66 12.38
N LEU A 156 -9.91 -7.74 11.94
CA LEU A 156 -10.83 -8.54 12.75
C LEU A 156 -10.13 -9.70 13.48
N GLY A 157 -8.87 -9.99 13.15
CA GLY A 157 -8.06 -11.02 13.78
C GLY A 157 -7.42 -12.00 12.79
N GLY A 158 -6.65 -12.96 13.33
CA GLY A 158 -6.02 -14.02 12.54
C GLY A 158 -4.79 -13.60 11.73
N LEU A 159 -4.30 -12.36 11.88
CA LEU A 159 -3.15 -11.79 11.17
C LEU A 159 -2.05 -11.41 12.14
N THR A 160 -0.80 -11.72 11.81
CA THR A 160 0.39 -11.27 12.54
C THR A 160 0.64 -9.78 12.34
N GLY A 161 1.54 -9.17 13.15
CA GLY A 161 1.90 -7.76 12.99
C GLY A 161 2.50 -7.45 11.60
N SER A 162 3.37 -8.31 11.07
CA SER A 162 3.96 -8.14 9.73
C SER A 162 2.91 -8.23 8.62
N GLN A 163 1.93 -9.12 8.77
CA GLN A 163 0.81 -9.24 7.82
C GLN A 163 -0.08 -8.00 7.87
N GLN A 164 -0.39 -7.46 9.05
CA GLN A 164 -1.13 -6.20 9.19
C GLN A 164 -0.38 -5.01 8.55
N ASP A 165 0.96 -4.97 8.69
CA ASP A 165 1.79 -3.96 8.03
C ASP A 165 1.66 -4.03 6.49
N ALA A 166 1.53 -5.24 5.92
CA ALA A 166 1.32 -5.42 4.49
C ALA A 166 -0.02 -4.84 3.99
N PHE A 167 -1.10 -4.95 4.80
CA PHE A 167 -2.38 -4.28 4.50
C PHE A 167 -2.25 -2.76 4.50
N ALA A 168 -1.52 -2.19 5.45
CA ALA A 168 -1.29 -0.74 5.50
C ALA A 168 -0.48 -0.26 4.28
N ILE A 169 0.52 -1.04 3.84
CA ILE A 169 1.30 -0.74 2.63
C ILE A 169 0.39 -0.78 1.39
N ALA A 170 -0.47 -1.80 1.27
CA ALA A 170 -1.40 -1.92 0.15
C ALA A 170 -2.42 -0.78 0.12
N ALA A 171 -3.00 -0.41 1.26
CA ALA A 171 -3.92 0.72 1.38
C ALA A 171 -3.25 2.02 0.93
N ASN A 172 -2.04 2.31 1.42
CA ASN A 172 -1.27 3.48 1.00
C ASN A 172 -0.94 3.47 -0.50
N ARG A 173 -0.66 2.29 -1.08
CA ARG A 173 -0.41 2.16 -2.52
C ARG A 173 -1.65 2.54 -3.33
N TRP A 174 -2.83 2.01 -3.00
CA TRP A 174 -4.09 2.34 -3.69
C TRP A 174 -4.50 3.80 -3.46
N SER A 175 -4.33 4.35 -2.25
CA SER A 175 -4.57 5.76 -1.97
C SER A 175 -3.61 6.71 -2.71
N SER A 176 -2.42 6.24 -3.09
CA SER A 176 -1.52 7.01 -3.97
C SER A 176 -1.94 6.99 -5.45
N ILE A 177 -2.68 5.97 -5.84
CA ILE A 177 -3.23 5.80 -7.19
C ILE A 177 -4.54 6.56 -7.35
N ILE A 178 -5.47 6.40 -6.39
CA ILE A 178 -6.75 7.10 -6.38
C ILE A 178 -6.54 8.41 -5.63
N THR A 179 -6.71 9.54 -6.31
CA THR A 179 -6.36 10.87 -5.79
C THR A 179 -7.56 11.75 -5.47
N GLY A 180 -8.74 11.29 -5.84
CA GLY A 180 -10.00 11.99 -5.60
C GLY A 180 -10.80 11.37 -4.47
N ASP A 181 -11.34 12.23 -3.64
CA ASP A 181 -12.28 11.90 -2.58
C ASP A 181 -13.56 11.25 -3.11
N VAL A 182 -14.13 10.35 -2.35
CA VAL A 182 -15.44 9.73 -2.59
C VAL A 182 -16.39 10.13 -1.45
N PRO A 183 -17.59 10.63 -1.74
CA PRO A 183 -18.48 11.14 -0.71
C PRO A 183 -18.73 10.13 0.42
N GLU A 184 -18.79 10.63 1.66
CA GLU A 184 -19.17 9.86 2.85
C GLU A 184 -20.43 9.03 2.62
N ALA A 185 -20.50 7.87 3.25
CA ALA A 185 -21.65 7.00 3.21
C ALA A 185 -22.07 6.57 4.61
N ASN A 186 -23.37 6.56 4.88
CA ASN A 186 -23.88 6.02 6.12
C ASN A 186 -24.18 4.53 5.92
N VAL A 187 -23.35 3.69 6.51
CA VAL A 187 -23.53 2.23 6.47
C VAL A 187 -24.05 1.76 7.83
N ARG A 188 -25.35 1.51 7.90
CA ARG A 188 -26.04 1.03 9.11
C ARG A 188 -25.81 1.88 10.36
N GLY A 189 -25.73 3.20 10.19
CA GLY A 189 -25.55 4.16 11.29
C GLY A 189 -24.09 4.56 11.54
N GLU A 190 -23.14 3.97 10.85
CA GLU A 190 -21.72 4.34 10.88
C GLU A 190 -21.38 5.16 9.63
N ILE A 191 -20.76 6.31 9.83
CA ILE A 191 -20.27 7.13 8.71
C ILE A 191 -18.95 6.54 8.25
N VAL A 192 -18.89 6.19 6.98
CA VAL A 192 -17.68 5.72 6.30
C VAL A 192 -17.27 6.80 5.31
N ASP A 193 -16.10 7.36 5.54
CA ASP A 193 -15.38 8.15 4.55
C ASP A 193 -14.98 7.23 3.40
N ASP A 194 -14.58 7.63 2.28
CA ASP A 194 -14.27 6.82 1.10
C ASP A 194 -14.62 5.31 1.18
N ILE A 195 -13.78 4.49 1.85
CA ILE A 195 -14.00 3.05 1.96
C ILE A 195 -13.42 2.46 3.25
N ARG A 196 -14.18 1.54 3.88
CA ARG A 196 -13.69 0.72 4.98
C ARG A 196 -13.63 -0.76 4.57
N ILE A 197 -12.53 -1.41 4.89
CA ILE A 197 -12.27 -2.81 4.59
C ILE A 197 -12.07 -3.59 5.89
N ASP A 198 -12.94 -4.57 6.12
CA ASP A 198 -12.81 -5.52 7.22
C ASP A 198 -11.90 -6.67 6.76
N ALA A 199 -10.72 -6.81 7.36
CA ALA A 199 -9.71 -7.80 6.97
C ALA A 199 -9.46 -8.82 8.07
N LYS A 200 -9.31 -10.10 7.70
CA LYS A 200 -8.99 -11.18 8.64
C LYS A 200 -8.21 -12.32 7.98
N GLY A 201 -7.45 -13.05 8.82
CA GLY A 201 -6.99 -14.39 8.51
C GLY A 201 -7.94 -15.42 9.10
N ASP A 202 -8.44 -16.36 8.30
CA ASP A 202 -9.37 -17.40 8.73
C ASP A 202 -9.05 -18.71 8.00
N THR A 203 -9.67 -19.80 8.33
CA THR A 203 -9.59 -21.03 7.54
C THR A 203 -10.58 -20.90 6.37
N ILE A 204 -10.07 -21.07 5.14
CA ILE A 204 -10.90 -21.11 3.91
C ILE A 204 -10.98 -22.57 3.45
N ASP A 205 -9.93 -23.09 2.81
CA ASP A 205 -9.91 -24.46 2.29
C ASP A 205 -8.54 -25.17 2.54
N GLY A 206 -7.63 -24.50 3.26
CA GLY A 206 -6.33 -25.04 3.64
C GLY A 206 -5.24 -24.79 2.61
N VAL A 207 -4.06 -25.37 2.87
CA VAL A 207 -2.83 -25.08 2.12
C VAL A 207 -2.97 -25.32 0.61
N GLY A 208 -2.69 -24.28 -0.18
CA GLY A 208 -2.55 -24.35 -1.64
C GLY A 208 -3.87 -24.30 -2.42
N GLY A 209 -4.96 -23.96 -1.76
CA GLY A 209 -6.27 -23.70 -2.37
C GLY A 209 -6.51 -22.22 -2.64
N ILE A 210 -7.62 -21.68 -2.12
CA ILE A 210 -7.99 -20.27 -2.22
C ILE A 210 -7.13 -19.47 -1.23
N LEU A 211 -6.22 -18.64 -1.73
CA LEU A 211 -5.34 -17.83 -0.89
C LEU A 211 -6.07 -16.69 -0.19
N GLY A 212 -7.04 -16.10 -0.87
CA GLY A 212 -7.84 -14.99 -0.36
C GLY A 212 -9.17 -14.85 -1.06
N GLN A 213 -10.08 -14.19 -0.39
CA GLN A 213 -11.41 -13.83 -0.91
C GLN A 213 -11.70 -12.39 -0.55
N ALA A 214 -12.15 -11.60 -1.52
CA ALA A 214 -12.44 -10.19 -1.30
C ALA A 214 -13.61 -9.70 -2.14
N GLY A 215 -14.23 -8.63 -1.67
CA GLY A 215 -15.27 -7.95 -2.43
C GLY A 215 -15.97 -6.87 -1.61
N PRO A 216 -16.67 -5.95 -2.30
CA PRO A 216 -17.50 -4.96 -1.64
C PRO A 216 -18.70 -5.60 -0.96
N THR A 217 -19.09 -5.05 0.20
CA THR A 217 -20.31 -5.48 0.94
C THR A 217 -21.42 -4.45 0.79
N TRP A 218 -21.10 -3.18 0.70
CA TRP A 218 -22.01 -2.08 0.45
C TRP A 218 -21.46 -1.13 -0.59
N ILE A 219 -22.30 -0.78 -1.57
CA ILE A 219 -21.99 0.21 -2.60
C ILE A 219 -22.95 1.39 -2.53
N ARG A 220 -22.49 2.57 -2.92
CA ARG A 220 -23.28 3.81 -2.94
C ARG A 220 -24.29 3.78 -4.10
N SER A 221 -25.51 4.23 -3.86
CA SER A 221 -26.49 4.44 -4.91
C SER A 221 -25.98 5.44 -5.96
N GLY A 222 -26.27 5.18 -7.22
CA GLY A 222 -25.92 6.04 -8.35
C GLY A 222 -24.45 5.99 -8.78
N SER A 223 -23.49 6.18 -7.88
CA SER A 223 -22.08 6.07 -8.22
C SER A 223 -21.58 4.63 -8.27
N TYR A 224 -22.21 3.72 -7.56
CA TYR A 224 -21.79 2.33 -7.33
C TYR A 224 -20.40 2.19 -6.70
N PHE A 225 -19.79 3.26 -6.20
CA PHE A 225 -18.53 3.13 -5.47
C PHE A 225 -18.71 2.33 -4.19
N PRO A 226 -17.84 1.36 -3.91
CA PRO A 226 -17.85 0.65 -2.64
C PRO A 226 -17.69 1.61 -1.46
N ALA A 227 -18.51 1.40 -0.42
CA ALA A 227 -18.38 2.07 0.85
C ALA A 227 -17.74 1.14 1.90
N THR A 228 -18.06 -0.14 1.83
CA THR A 228 -17.41 -1.15 2.68
C THR A 228 -17.12 -2.42 1.90
N GLY A 229 -16.14 -3.17 2.37
CA GLY A 229 -15.83 -4.48 1.86
C GLY A 229 -15.15 -5.38 2.87
N VAL A 230 -14.93 -6.60 2.47
CA VAL A 230 -14.28 -7.64 3.28
C VAL A 230 -13.12 -8.25 2.51
N MET A 231 -12.09 -8.64 3.25
CA MET A 231 -10.96 -9.43 2.77
C MET A 231 -10.70 -10.56 3.77
N THR A 232 -10.75 -11.80 3.31
CA THR A 232 -10.43 -12.97 4.12
C THR A 232 -9.30 -13.74 3.45
N PHE A 233 -8.25 -14.05 4.19
CA PHE A 233 -7.09 -14.80 3.70
C PHE A 233 -7.01 -16.15 4.38
N ASP A 234 -6.65 -17.19 3.63
CA ASP A 234 -6.45 -18.50 4.25
C ASP A 234 -5.23 -18.45 5.16
N ARG A 235 -5.47 -18.76 6.42
CA ARG A 235 -4.45 -18.68 7.49
C ARG A 235 -3.31 -19.67 7.28
N ASP A 236 -3.61 -20.79 6.63
CA ASP A 236 -2.62 -21.85 6.40
C ASP A 236 -1.65 -21.48 5.26
N ASP A 237 -2.05 -20.55 4.37
CA ASP A 237 -1.22 -20.06 3.27
C ASP A 237 -0.46 -18.76 3.59
N LEU A 238 -0.95 -17.94 4.55
CA LEU A 238 -0.38 -16.63 4.84
C LEU A 238 1.12 -16.66 5.09
N LYS A 239 1.60 -17.65 5.87
CA LYS A 239 3.03 -17.75 6.16
C LYS A 239 3.85 -18.05 4.91
N LYS A 240 3.36 -18.93 4.04
CA LYS A 240 4.03 -19.27 2.79
C LYS A 240 4.08 -18.07 1.85
N LEU A 241 2.98 -17.31 1.73
CA LEU A 241 2.92 -16.08 0.94
C LEU A 241 3.93 -15.04 1.45
N GLU A 242 4.09 -14.93 2.76
CA GLU A 242 5.07 -14.03 3.38
C GLU A 242 6.51 -14.48 3.10
N ASP A 243 6.81 -15.78 3.27
CA ASP A 243 8.12 -16.35 3.01
C ASP A 243 8.52 -16.27 1.51
N ASP A 244 7.56 -16.42 0.61
CA ASP A 244 7.75 -16.31 -0.84
C ASP A 244 7.80 -14.85 -1.33
N GLY A 245 7.50 -13.88 -0.47
CA GLY A 245 7.45 -12.46 -0.80
C GLY A 245 6.24 -12.06 -1.67
N LEU A 246 5.19 -12.89 -1.71
CA LEU A 246 3.99 -12.68 -2.53
C LEU A 246 2.82 -12.04 -1.76
N LEU A 247 2.87 -12.04 -0.42
CA LEU A 247 1.75 -11.59 0.42
C LEU A 247 1.25 -10.18 0.04
N LEU A 248 2.16 -9.24 -0.18
CA LEU A 248 1.78 -7.88 -0.57
C LEU A 248 1.07 -7.86 -1.94
N SER A 249 1.53 -8.65 -2.91
CA SER A 249 0.88 -8.72 -4.23
C SER A 249 -0.53 -9.29 -4.13
N VAL A 250 -0.73 -10.33 -3.33
CA VAL A 250 -2.08 -10.91 -3.11
C VAL A 250 -2.98 -9.90 -2.39
N ILE A 251 -2.50 -9.21 -1.36
CA ILE A 251 -3.28 -8.18 -0.66
C ILE A 251 -3.65 -7.02 -1.61
N LEU A 252 -2.72 -6.56 -2.46
CA LEU A 252 -2.99 -5.53 -3.46
C LEU A 252 -4.06 -5.97 -4.46
N HIS A 253 -3.98 -7.21 -4.94
CA HIS A 253 -4.95 -7.80 -5.85
C HIS A 253 -6.35 -7.86 -5.23
N GLU A 254 -6.47 -8.46 -4.06
CA GLU A 254 -7.75 -8.59 -3.35
C GLU A 254 -8.35 -7.22 -2.99
N MET A 255 -7.51 -6.25 -2.60
CA MET A 255 -7.96 -4.90 -2.29
C MET A 255 -8.53 -4.18 -3.53
N ALA A 256 -8.00 -4.44 -4.73
CA ALA A 256 -8.56 -3.91 -5.97
C ALA A 256 -10.00 -4.39 -6.21
N HIS A 257 -10.28 -5.66 -5.89
CA HIS A 257 -11.65 -6.18 -5.98
C HIS A 257 -12.61 -5.50 -5.00
N VAL A 258 -12.14 -5.16 -3.80
CA VAL A 258 -12.94 -4.38 -2.85
C VAL A 258 -13.18 -2.96 -3.35
N ILE A 259 -12.17 -2.33 -3.98
CA ILE A 259 -12.28 -0.99 -4.59
C ILE A 259 -13.23 -0.99 -5.80
N GLY A 260 -13.50 -2.15 -6.40
CA GLY A 260 -14.47 -2.29 -7.48
C GLY A 260 -13.95 -2.91 -8.77
N PHE A 261 -12.65 -3.19 -8.86
CA PHE A 261 -12.10 -3.89 -10.02
C PHE A 261 -12.76 -5.27 -10.18
N GLY A 262 -13.31 -5.55 -11.35
CA GLY A 262 -14.05 -6.79 -11.60
C GLY A 262 -15.45 -6.85 -10.97
N THR A 263 -15.61 -6.32 -9.77
CA THR A 263 -16.81 -6.50 -8.94
C THR A 263 -17.96 -5.56 -9.27
N ILE A 264 -17.68 -4.34 -9.75
CA ILE A 264 -18.72 -3.36 -10.11
C ILE A 264 -18.80 -3.05 -11.61
N TRP A 265 -18.05 -3.77 -12.46
CA TRP A 265 -18.05 -3.52 -13.90
C TRP A 265 -19.43 -3.69 -14.55
N SER A 266 -20.21 -4.69 -14.12
CA SER A 266 -21.56 -4.91 -14.59
C SER A 266 -22.52 -3.78 -14.21
N TYR A 267 -22.39 -3.24 -12.97
CA TYR A 267 -23.19 -2.09 -12.53
C TYR A 267 -22.88 -0.82 -13.35
N LYS A 268 -21.65 -0.71 -13.85
CA LYS A 268 -21.19 0.41 -14.69
C LYS A 268 -21.39 0.20 -16.19
N GLY A 269 -21.88 -0.98 -16.60
CA GLY A 269 -22.05 -1.33 -18.02
C GLY A 269 -20.74 -1.50 -18.78
N LEU A 270 -19.63 -1.76 -18.09
CA LEU A 270 -18.29 -1.86 -18.67
C LEU A 270 -17.89 -3.29 -19.04
N LEU A 271 -18.60 -4.29 -18.54
CA LEU A 271 -18.43 -5.70 -18.88
C LEU A 271 -19.27 -6.06 -20.10
N GLN A 272 -18.61 -6.53 -21.15
CA GLN A 272 -19.25 -6.96 -22.39
C GLN A 272 -19.04 -8.46 -22.62
N GLY A 273 -20.07 -9.16 -23.08
CA GLY A 273 -19.98 -10.59 -23.39
C GLY A 273 -19.77 -11.48 -22.18
N ALA A 274 -20.29 -11.10 -21.01
CA ALA A 274 -20.18 -11.91 -19.78
C ALA A 274 -20.62 -13.37 -20.03
N GLY A 275 -19.83 -14.33 -19.54
CA GLY A 275 -20.07 -15.75 -19.73
C GLY A 275 -19.77 -16.29 -21.13
N SER A 276 -19.37 -15.46 -22.09
CA SER A 276 -18.97 -15.89 -23.43
C SER A 276 -17.54 -16.43 -23.44
N ILE A 277 -17.11 -16.94 -24.59
CA ILE A 277 -15.71 -17.38 -24.81
C ILE A 277 -14.75 -16.21 -24.96
N ASP A 278 -15.24 -14.97 -25.13
CA ASP A 278 -14.41 -13.78 -25.33
C ASP A 278 -15.01 -12.53 -24.65
N PRO A 279 -15.10 -12.54 -23.31
CA PRO A 279 -15.56 -11.38 -22.56
C PRO A 279 -14.54 -10.25 -22.66
N THR A 280 -15.01 -8.99 -22.62
CA THR A 280 -14.15 -7.81 -22.69
C THR A 280 -14.59 -6.70 -21.74
N PHE A 281 -13.62 -5.90 -21.30
CA PHE A 281 -13.86 -4.62 -20.65
C PHE A 281 -13.87 -3.49 -21.67
N SER A 282 -14.88 -2.63 -21.60
CA SER A 282 -15.16 -1.59 -22.61
C SER A 282 -14.97 -0.17 -22.11
N GLY A 283 -14.27 0.03 -20.99
CA GLY A 283 -13.98 1.36 -20.46
C GLY A 283 -12.99 2.13 -21.36
N PRO A 284 -13.31 3.37 -21.75
CA PRO A 284 -12.56 4.09 -22.80
C PRO A 284 -11.11 4.40 -22.41
N GLN A 285 -10.82 4.64 -21.13
CA GLN A 285 -9.46 4.91 -20.68
C GLN A 285 -8.59 3.63 -20.70
N ALA A 286 -9.11 2.52 -20.20
CA ALA A 286 -8.43 1.24 -20.29
C ALA A 286 -8.25 0.76 -21.72
N MET A 287 -9.25 0.92 -22.59
CA MET A 287 -9.15 0.60 -24.02
C MET A 287 -8.03 1.40 -24.70
N LYS A 288 -7.85 2.66 -24.32
CA LYS A 288 -6.78 3.52 -24.84
C LYS A 288 -5.40 3.02 -24.38
N GLU A 289 -5.24 2.71 -23.10
CA GLU A 289 -3.97 2.19 -22.57
C GLU A 289 -3.65 0.81 -23.18
N PHE A 290 -4.63 -0.05 -23.38
CA PHE A 290 -4.41 -1.34 -24.05
C PHE A 290 -4.01 -1.16 -25.52
N GLY A 291 -4.66 -0.28 -26.26
CA GLY A 291 -4.25 0.08 -27.62
C GLY A 291 -2.80 0.60 -27.68
N THR A 292 -2.37 1.33 -26.65
CA THR A 292 -0.99 1.81 -26.52
C THR A 292 -0.03 0.62 -26.26
N LEU A 293 -0.38 -0.29 -25.39
CA LEU A 293 0.42 -1.51 -25.09
C LEU A 293 0.60 -2.40 -26.33
N LEU A 294 -0.43 -2.47 -27.19
CA LEU A 294 -0.39 -3.19 -28.48
C LEU A 294 0.41 -2.45 -29.57
N GLY A 295 0.77 -1.18 -29.36
CA GLY A 295 1.32 -0.33 -30.42
C GLY A 295 0.32 -0.01 -31.55
N ALA A 296 -0.98 -0.26 -31.32
CA ALA A 296 -2.02 -0.12 -32.35
C ALA A 296 -2.46 1.32 -32.60
N GLY A 297 -2.20 2.23 -31.65
CA GLY A 297 -2.56 3.65 -31.75
C GLY A 297 -4.08 3.94 -31.70
N THR A 298 -4.91 2.91 -31.58
CA THR A 298 -6.38 3.02 -31.47
C THR A 298 -6.87 2.31 -30.21
N PRO A 299 -7.91 2.83 -29.54
CA PRO A 299 -8.52 2.15 -28.39
C PRO A 299 -9.03 0.76 -28.78
N THR A 300 -8.67 -0.24 -27.98
CA THR A 300 -8.99 -1.65 -28.22
C THR A 300 -9.67 -2.23 -26.98
N ALA A 301 -10.77 -2.99 -27.16
CA ALA A 301 -11.46 -3.66 -26.07
C ALA A 301 -10.50 -4.59 -25.31
N VAL A 302 -10.53 -4.50 -23.96
CA VAL A 302 -9.55 -5.23 -23.13
C VAL A 302 -10.03 -6.64 -22.87
N PRO A 303 -9.27 -7.69 -23.26
CA PRO A 303 -9.68 -9.07 -23.03
C PRO A 303 -9.76 -9.41 -21.54
N LEU A 304 -10.88 -10.00 -21.13
CA LEU A 304 -11.08 -10.51 -19.78
C LEU A 304 -10.87 -12.02 -19.72
N GLU A 305 -10.60 -12.51 -18.50
CA GLU A 305 -10.46 -13.93 -18.25
C GLU A 305 -11.75 -14.68 -18.59
N ASN A 306 -11.61 -15.76 -19.35
CA ASN A 306 -12.72 -16.55 -19.85
C ASN A 306 -12.76 -17.99 -19.25
N GLY A 307 -11.85 -18.29 -18.35
CA GLY A 307 -11.72 -19.53 -17.60
C GLY A 307 -11.76 -19.35 -16.09
N GLY A 308 -11.36 -20.39 -15.32
CA GLY A 308 -11.13 -20.31 -13.88
C GLY A 308 -12.39 -20.33 -12.99
N GLY A 309 -13.58 -20.47 -13.56
CA GLY A 309 -14.84 -20.57 -12.78
C GLY A 309 -15.35 -19.24 -12.20
N PRO A 310 -16.38 -19.28 -11.32
CA PRO A 310 -16.92 -18.13 -10.65
C PRO A 310 -15.86 -17.44 -9.77
N GLY A 311 -15.78 -16.11 -9.87
CA GLY A 311 -14.79 -15.31 -9.11
C GLY A 311 -13.53 -14.99 -9.89
N THR A 312 -13.14 -15.77 -10.89
CA THR A 312 -11.99 -15.49 -11.77
C THR A 312 -12.46 -15.00 -13.13
N ARG A 313 -13.37 -15.75 -13.75
CA ARG A 313 -13.96 -15.43 -15.04
C ARG A 313 -14.70 -14.09 -15.01
N ASP A 314 -14.59 -13.33 -16.08
CA ASP A 314 -15.27 -12.04 -16.30
C ASP A 314 -14.83 -10.89 -15.35
N SER A 315 -13.92 -11.15 -14.42
CA SER A 315 -13.56 -10.20 -13.36
C SER A 315 -12.05 -9.88 -13.28
N HIS A 316 -11.25 -10.51 -14.15
CA HIS A 316 -9.81 -10.34 -14.23
C HIS A 316 -9.36 -10.05 -15.66
N TRP A 317 -8.17 -9.48 -15.81
CA TRP A 317 -7.51 -9.45 -17.10
C TRP A 317 -7.15 -10.85 -17.56
N ARG A 318 -7.24 -11.13 -18.87
CA ARG A 318 -6.95 -12.47 -19.41
C ARG A 318 -5.48 -12.84 -19.23
N GLU A 319 -5.21 -13.90 -18.47
CA GLU A 319 -3.86 -14.39 -18.18
C GLU A 319 -3.03 -14.60 -19.45
N GLY A 320 -3.61 -15.25 -20.47
CA GLY A 320 -2.97 -15.53 -21.76
C GLY A 320 -2.61 -14.30 -22.60
N VAL A 321 -2.96 -13.09 -22.13
CA VAL A 321 -2.62 -11.81 -22.79
C VAL A 321 -1.69 -10.99 -21.91
N PHE A 322 -1.98 -10.91 -20.60
CA PHE A 322 -1.35 -9.96 -19.69
C PHE A 322 -0.27 -10.59 -18.79
N GLY A 323 -0.23 -11.93 -18.66
CA GLY A 323 0.82 -12.65 -17.92
C GLY A 323 0.93 -12.18 -16.46
N ASN A 324 2.02 -11.53 -16.10
CA ASN A 324 2.30 -11.12 -14.72
C ASN A 324 1.70 -9.77 -14.30
N GLU A 325 0.75 -9.22 -15.05
CA GLU A 325 0.02 -8.02 -14.59
C GLU A 325 -0.75 -8.36 -13.31
N LEU A 326 -0.78 -7.45 -12.33
CA LEU A 326 -1.32 -7.74 -11.00
C LEU A 326 -2.75 -8.30 -11.02
N MET A 327 -3.60 -7.78 -11.92
CA MET A 327 -5.03 -8.09 -11.93
C MET A 327 -5.41 -9.19 -12.93
N THR A 328 -4.49 -10.04 -13.33
CA THR A 328 -4.78 -11.34 -13.97
C THR A 328 -5.31 -12.34 -12.94
N GLY A 329 -5.90 -13.44 -13.38
CA GLY A 329 -6.50 -14.44 -12.48
C GLY A 329 -5.51 -15.22 -11.60
N PHE A 330 -4.20 -15.01 -11.80
CA PHE A 330 -3.12 -15.71 -11.11
C PHE A 330 -2.02 -14.76 -10.69
N ILE A 331 -1.47 -14.97 -9.48
CA ILE A 331 -0.28 -14.23 -9.02
C ILE A 331 0.96 -15.00 -9.43
N ASN A 332 1.83 -14.34 -10.19
CA ASN A 332 3.07 -14.93 -10.67
C ASN A 332 4.21 -14.77 -9.64
N GLN A 333 5.17 -15.70 -9.68
CA GLN A 333 6.40 -15.53 -8.89
C GLN A 333 7.16 -14.28 -9.33
N GLY A 334 7.63 -13.50 -8.36
CA GLY A 334 8.37 -12.27 -8.60
C GLY A 334 7.48 -11.02 -8.62
N VAL A 335 7.70 -10.14 -9.59
CA VAL A 335 7.00 -8.85 -9.64
C VAL A 335 5.68 -8.99 -10.36
N ASN A 336 4.60 -8.55 -9.71
CA ASN A 336 3.26 -8.43 -10.28
C ASN A 336 2.91 -6.92 -10.35
N PRO A 337 3.16 -6.25 -11.49
CA PRO A 337 3.04 -4.80 -11.59
C PRO A 337 1.58 -4.34 -11.67
N ILE A 338 1.28 -3.22 -11.02
CA ILE A 338 0.05 -2.45 -11.25
C ILE A 338 0.27 -1.60 -12.50
N SER A 339 -0.23 -2.05 -13.63
CA SER A 339 -0.02 -1.38 -14.91
C SER A 339 -0.86 -0.09 -15.04
N ARG A 340 -0.50 0.74 -16.02
CA ARG A 340 -1.33 1.89 -16.43
C ARG A 340 -2.73 1.46 -16.87
N LEU A 341 -2.86 0.26 -17.44
CA LEU A 341 -4.14 -0.31 -17.86
C LEU A 341 -5.07 -0.50 -16.65
N THR A 342 -4.59 -1.12 -15.58
CA THR A 342 -5.38 -1.32 -14.36
C THR A 342 -5.75 0.02 -13.72
N ILE A 343 -4.83 0.97 -13.62
CA ILE A 343 -5.15 2.30 -13.10
C ILE A 343 -6.18 3.02 -13.99
N ALA A 344 -6.07 2.92 -15.29
CA ALA A 344 -7.03 3.52 -16.24
C ALA A 344 -8.44 2.91 -16.10
N SER A 345 -8.54 1.61 -15.80
CA SER A 345 -9.85 0.99 -15.56
C SER A 345 -10.56 1.54 -14.32
N LEU A 346 -9.81 1.96 -13.29
CA LEU A 346 -10.38 2.65 -12.13
C LEU A 346 -10.91 4.04 -12.51
N ALA A 347 -10.26 4.75 -13.46
CA ALA A 347 -10.80 5.99 -14.00
C ALA A 347 -12.12 5.75 -14.75
N ASP A 348 -12.26 4.63 -15.46
CA ASP A 348 -13.50 4.24 -16.12
C ASP A 348 -14.61 3.89 -15.11
N LEU A 349 -14.27 3.44 -13.92
CA LEU A 349 -15.21 3.30 -12.80
C LEU A 349 -15.67 4.66 -12.25
N GLY A 350 -14.94 5.74 -12.55
CA GLY A 350 -15.25 7.10 -12.14
C GLY A 350 -14.31 7.68 -11.08
N TYR A 351 -13.30 6.94 -10.63
CA TYR A 351 -12.29 7.45 -9.71
C TYR A 351 -11.38 8.50 -10.38
N GLN A 352 -10.94 9.49 -9.62
CA GLN A 352 -9.82 10.32 -10.03
C GLN A 352 -8.53 9.58 -9.73
N VAL A 353 -7.68 9.41 -10.74
CA VAL A 353 -6.48 8.57 -10.60
C VAL A 353 -5.21 9.26 -11.09
N ASN A 354 -4.07 8.85 -10.55
CA ASN A 354 -2.75 9.27 -11.00
C ASN A 354 -2.08 8.15 -11.82
N LEU A 355 -2.15 8.24 -13.14
CA LEU A 355 -1.51 7.28 -14.05
C LEU A 355 0.03 7.28 -13.98
N ASN A 356 0.65 8.34 -13.44
CA ASN A 356 2.12 8.45 -13.41
C ASN A 356 2.77 7.60 -12.32
N VAL A 357 1.98 7.04 -11.41
CA VAL A 357 2.47 6.16 -10.34
C VAL A 357 2.35 4.67 -10.71
N ALA A 358 1.95 4.35 -11.94
CA ALA A 358 1.92 2.98 -12.44
C ALA A 358 3.31 2.35 -12.42
N ASP A 359 3.35 1.05 -12.22
CA ASP A 359 4.58 0.30 -12.33
C ASP A 359 4.96 0.11 -13.81
N PRO A 360 6.25 0.00 -14.13
CA PRO A 360 6.68 -0.32 -15.49
C PRO A 360 6.10 -1.67 -15.93
N TYR A 361 5.38 -1.67 -17.05
CA TYR A 361 4.76 -2.87 -17.61
C TYR A 361 4.77 -2.84 -19.13
N THR A 362 5.00 -4.01 -19.72
CA THR A 362 4.87 -4.27 -21.16
C THR A 362 4.18 -5.61 -21.36
N LEU A 363 3.40 -5.74 -22.43
CA LEU A 363 2.78 -7.02 -22.76
C LEU A 363 3.85 -8.11 -22.91
N PRO A 364 3.67 -9.28 -22.28
CA PRO A 364 4.60 -10.39 -22.42
C PRO A 364 4.60 -10.92 -23.86
N SER A 365 5.77 -11.34 -24.34
CA SER A 365 5.85 -12.04 -25.61
C SER A 365 5.24 -13.45 -25.50
N SER A 366 4.85 -14.04 -26.63
CA SER A 366 4.38 -15.44 -26.65
C SER A 366 5.37 -16.43 -26.04
N ILE A 367 6.66 -16.14 -26.15
CA ILE A 367 7.73 -16.96 -25.52
C ILE A 367 7.67 -16.78 -23.99
N MET A 368 7.51 -15.57 -23.48
CA MET A 368 7.39 -15.31 -22.04
C MET A 368 6.13 -15.97 -21.47
N LEU A 369 5.00 -15.87 -22.16
CA LEU A 369 3.76 -16.53 -21.74
C LEU A 369 3.95 -18.05 -21.65
N ALA A 370 4.60 -18.65 -22.63
CA ALA A 370 4.91 -20.08 -22.59
C ALA A 370 5.86 -20.45 -21.43
N MET A 371 6.85 -19.59 -21.11
CA MET A 371 7.75 -19.81 -19.97
C MET A 371 7.03 -19.63 -18.61
N MET A 372 5.99 -18.85 -18.54
CA MET A 372 5.11 -18.69 -17.37
C MET A 372 4.11 -19.84 -17.21
N GLY A 373 4.09 -20.81 -18.14
CA GLY A 373 3.14 -21.91 -18.15
C GLY A 373 1.78 -21.57 -18.77
N VAL A 374 1.63 -20.36 -19.28
CA VAL A 374 0.41 -19.89 -19.95
C VAL A 374 0.37 -20.54 -21.35
N GLY A 375 -0.58 -21.45 -21.57
CA GLY A 375 -0.71 -22.19 -22.83
C GLY A 375 -0.54 -23.72 -22.72
N VAL A 376 -0.10 -24.22 -21.57
CA VAL A 376 -0.40 -25.61 -21.14
C VAL A 376 -1.74 -25.51 -20.42
N GLU A 377 -2.74 -26.26 -20.86
CA GLU A 377 -4.06 -26.30 -20.21
C GLU A 377 -3.88 -26.19 -18.70
N ALA A 378 -4.58 -25.23 -18.09
CA ALA A 378 -4.47 -24.94 -16.66
C ALA A 378 -4.79 -26.21 -15.88
N ALA A 379 -3.76 -27.01 -15.66
CA ALA A 379 -3.81 -28.11 -14.73
C ALA A 379 -3.86 -27.45 -13.35
N ASP A 380 -5.08 -27.33 -12.84
CA ASP A 380 -5.45 -27.36 -11.43
C ASP A 380 -4.51 -26.60 -10.46
N HIS A 381 -4.14 -25.38 -10.80
CA HIS A 381 -3.57 -24.45 -9.84
C HIS A 381 -4.71 -23.56 -9.35
N GLY A 382 -5.13 -23.78 -8.11
CA GLY A 382 -6.19 -23.04 -7.46
C GLY A 382 -6.09 -21.54 -7.75
N GLY A 383 -7.18 -20.94 -8.24
CA GLY A 383 -7.25 -19.52 -8.51
C GLY A 383 -6.93 -18.74 -7.23
N TYR A 384 -5.96 -17.85 -7.29
CA TYR A 384 -5.39 -17.17 -6.11
C TYR A 384 -6.28 -16.11 -5.49
N GLY A 385 -7.36 -15.71 -6.10
CA GLY A 385 -8.35 -14.81 -5.53
C GLY A 385 -9.74 -15.20 -5.99
N THR A 386 -10.64 -15.28 -5.07
CA THR A 386 -12.06 -15.49 -5.40
C THR A 386 -12.81 -14.26 -4.98
N ILE A 387 -13.43 -13.56 -5.93
CA ILE A 387 -14.45 -12.56 -5.60
C ILE A 387 -15.51 -13.28 -4.79
N LEU A 388 -15.74 -12.82 -3.56
CA LEU A 388 -16.86 -13.32 -2.77
C LEU A 388 -18.14 -13.05 -3.56
N PRO A 389 -18.96 -14.07 -3.87
CA PRO A 389 -20.31 -13.86 -4.33
C PRO A 389 -21.10 -13.28 -3.15
N THR A 390 -20.97 -11.99 -2.93
CA THR A 390 -21.73 -11.30 -1.89
C THR A 390 -22.98 -10.73 -2.53
N ASP A 391 -24.11 -10.89 -1.87
CA ASP A 391 -25.24 -10.00 -2.09
C ASP A 391 -24.77 -8.59 -1.70
N ILE A 392 -24.28 -7.84 -2.68
CA ILE A 392 -23.80 -6.49 -2.47
C ILE A 392 -25.01 -5.61 -2.14
N GLY A 393 -25.03 -5.05 -0.92
CA GLY A 393 -26.04 -4.09 -0.53
C GLY A 393 -25.83 -2.75 -1.25
N ILE A 394 -26.93 -2.13 -1.67
CA ILE A 394 -26.91 -0.77 -2.23
C ILE A 394 -27.45 0.17 -1.16
N LEU A 395 -26.68 1.22 -0.86
CA LEU A 395 -27.08 2.29 0.06
C LEU A 395 -28.05 3.23 -0.65
N ASP A 396 -29.10 3.64 0.05
CA ASP A 396 -30.11 4.59 -0.45
C ASP A 396 -29.55 6.03 -0.57
#